data_669421ffc699d464991bbbab52ea5047
#
_entry.id   669421ffc699d464991bbbab52ea5047
#
_cell.length_a   1.000
_cell.length_b   1.000
_cell.length_c   1.000
_cell.angle_alpha   90.00
_cell.angle_beta   90.00
_cell.angle_gamma   90.00
#
_symmetry.space_group_name_H-M   'P 1'
#
loop_
_entity.id
_entity.type
_entity.pdbx_description
1 polymer ?
#
loop_
_entity_poly.entity_id
_entity_poly.type
_entity_poly.pdbx_seq_one_letter_code
_entity_poly.pdbx_strand_id
1 'polypeptide(L)'
;YSSKGTATPDHVIRVKPFPLIITPKKNSSIEDFKRTAEKAFESYRKKYINYFKVNSKKVKGKKIMLDTSPRVVLVQNVGMFSVGKDLNAARIAGDLTETNAKVISSVEETSTYKFIPEKDLFDVEYWSLEQAKIKRKKKLLEGNVVVVTGGTGTIGFETYKMFKSYGAEVILLDYDLKRLNKIQSKIKDLCLHCDVTNKNSV
;
A
#
# COMPACT_ATOMS: atom_id res chain seq x y z
N TYR A 1 5.59 -19.63 -2.12
CA TYR A 1 6.41 -18.49 -1.67
C TYR A 1 5.58 -17.37 -1.04
N SER A 2 4.38 -17.10 -1.54
CA SER A 2 3.52 -15.95 -1.16
C SER A 2 3.12 -15.89 0.33
N SER A 3 3.13 -17.01 1.06
CA SER A 3 2.78 -17.06 2.49
C SER A 3 3.98 -16.96 3.43
N LYS A 4 5.20 -16.86 2.88
CA LYS A 4 6.42 -16.80 3.69
C LYS A 4 6.64 -15.40 4.27
N GLY A 5 7.27 -15.34 5.42
CA GLY A 5 7.55 -14.10 6.15
C GLY A 5 8.60 -13.22 5.47
N THR A 6 8.92 -12.11 6.11
CA THR A 6 9.87 -11.10 5.60
C THR A 6 11.31 -11.60 5.64
N ALA A 7 12.13 -11.17 4.66
CA ALA A 7 13.55 -11.51 4.58
C ALA A 7 14.37 -10.88 5.72
N THR A 8 13.94 -9.73 6.21
CA THR A 8 14.54 -9.05 7.36
C THR A 8 13.46 -8.67 8.37
N PRO A 9 13.77 -8.64 9.68
CA PRO A 9 12.81 -8.28 10.72
C PRO A 9 12.20 -6.90 10.53
N ASP A 10 13.00 -5.90 10.19
CA ASP A 10 12.58 -4.50 10.08
C ASP A 10 11.53 -4.27 8.98
N HIS A 11 11.47 -5.13 7.97
CA HIS A 11 10.44 -4.99 6.93
C HIS A 11 9.03 -5.12 7.50
N VAL A 12 8.86 -5.84 8.61
CA VAL A 12 7.54 -6.07 9.23
C VAL A 12 6.80 -4.78 9.58
N ILE A 13 7.52 -3.72 9.94
CA ILE A 13 6.89 -2.42 10.26
C ILE A 13 6.24 -1.75 9.05
N ARG A 14 6.65 -2.15 7.83
CA ARG A 14 6.17 -1.58 6.55
C ARG A 14 5.18 -2.51 5.84
N VAL A 15 5.42 -3.82 5.87
CA VAL A 15 4.64 -4.79 5.09
C VAL A 15 3.74 -5.69 5.93
N LYS A 16 3.85 -5.61 7.28
CA LYS A 16 3.23 -6.52 8.26
C LYS A 16 3.80 -7.95 8.18
N PRO A 17 3.48 -8.83 9.14
CA PRO A 17 4.11 -10.15 9.23
C PRO A 17 3.72 -11.10 8.09
N PHE A 18 2.60 -10.85 7.42
CA PHE A 18 2.12 -11.66 6.29
C PHE A 18 1.29 -10.83 5.32
N PRO A 19 1.28 -11.18 4.02
CA PRO A 19 0.39 -10.55 3.05
C PRO A 19 -1.04 -11.09 3.13
N LEU A 20 -1.98 -10.34 2.59
CA LEU A 20 -3.30 -10.87 2.23
C LEU A 20 -3.18 -11.61 0.89
N ILE A 21 -3.68 -12.84 0.83
CA ILE A 21 -3.68 -13.64 -0.39
C ILE A 21 -5.12 -13.84 -0.85
N ILE A 22 -5.38 -13.51 -2.10
CA ILE A 22 -6.67 -13.74 -2.76
C ILE A 22 -6.47 -14.75 -3.88
N THR A 23 -7.20 -15.87 -3.80
CA THR A 23 -7.16 -16.94 -4.80
C THR A 23 -8.53 -17.03 -5.46
N PRO A 24 -8.76 -16.27 -6.56
CA PRO A 24 -10.02 -16.33 -7.28
C PRO A 24 -10.16 -17.67 -8.01
N LYS A 25 -11.39 -18.14 -8.20
CA LYS A 25 -11.66 -19.28 -9.06
C LYS A 25 -11.39 -18.89 -10.51
N LYS A 26 -10.93 -19.85 -11.32
CA LYS A 26 -10.75 -19.65 -12.75
C LYS A 26 -12.09 -19.25 -13.39
N ASN A 27 -12.10 -18.23 -14.22
CA ASN A 27 -13.29 -17.70 -14.92
C ASN A 27 -14.41 -17.21 -13.97
N SER A 28 -14.06 -16.75 -12.74
CA SER A 28 -15.05 -16.16 -11.83
C SER A 28 -15.55 -14.81 -12.35
N SER A 29 -16.82 -14.50 -12.07
CA SER A 29 -17.37 -13.17 -12.31
C SER A 29 -16.72 -12.12 -11.41
N ILE A 30 -16.94 -10.84 -11.72
CA ILE A 30 -16.47 -9.73 -10.85
C ILE A 30 -17.13 -9.83 -9.46
N GLU A 31 -18.40 -10.19 -9.40
CA GLU A 31 -19.14 -10.37 -8.14
C GLU A 31 -18.58 -11.54 -7.31
N ASP A 32 -18.19 -12.64 -7.95
CA ASP A 32 -17.53 -13.77 -7.28
C ASP A 32 -16.15 -13.40 -6.77
N PHE A 33 -15.39 -12.64 -7.58
CA PHE A 33 -14.11 -12.10 -7.15
C PHE A 33 -14.28 -11.19 -5.92
N LYS A 34 -15.23 -10.27 -5.94
CA LYS A 34 -15.54 -9.37 -4.82
C LYS A 34 -15.84 -10.16 -3.55
N ARG A 35 -16.74 -11.14 -3.62
CA ARG A 35 -17.06 -12.02 -2.47
C ARG A 35 -15.84 -12.79 -1.95
N THR A 36 -14.98 -13.25 -2.85
CA THR A 36 -13.73 -13.95 -2.48
C THR A 36 -12.76 -13.00 -1.78
N ALA A 37 -12.61 -11.80 -2.30
CA ALA A 37 -11.76 -10.76 -1.72
C ALA A 37 -12.25 -10.33 -0.33
N GLU A 38 -13.55 -10.11 -0.14
CA GLU A 38 -14.16 -9.76 1.14
C GLU A 38 -13.90 -10.85 2.20
N LYS A 39 -14.13 -12.12 1.85
CA LYS A 39 -13.84 -13.26 2.74
C LYS A 39 -12.35 -13.35 3.11
N ALA A 40 -11.47 -13.17 2.13
CA ALA A 40 -10.04 -13.19 2.36
C ALA A 40 -9.61 -12.04 3.29
N PHE A 41 -10.18 -10.85 3.13
CA PHE A 41 -9.92 -9.69 3.96
C PHE A 41 -10.37 -9.92 5.41
N GLU A 42 -11.57 -10.46 5.63
CA GLU A 42 -12.06 -10.80 6.97
C GLU A 42 -11.19 -11.90 7.63
N SER A 43 -10.77 -12.90 6.87
CA SER A 43 -9.85 -13.93 7.36
C SER A 43 -8.51 -13.34 7.77
N TYR A 44 -7.94 -12.44 6.96
CA TYR A 44 -6.72 -11.71 7.27
C TYR A 44 -6.84 -10.91 8.56
N ARG A 45 -7.93 -10.14 8.72
CA ARG A 45 -8.18 -9.36 9.94
C ARG A 45 -8.22 -10.23 11.18
N LYS A 46 -8.95 -11.35 11.13
CA LYS A 46 -9.02 -12.33 12.24
C LYS A 46 -7.64 -12.90 12.55
N LYS A 47 -6.86 -13.27 11.52
CA LYS A 47 -5.49 -13.76 11.68
C LYS A 47 -4.59 -12.74 12.35
N TYR A 48 -4.63 -11.46 11.92
CA TYR A 48 -3.81 -10.40 12.52
C TYR A 48 -4.20 -10.09 13.97
N ILE A 49 -5.51 -10.07 14.26
CA ILE A 49 -6.01 -9.91 15.65
C ILE A 49 -5.52 -11.06 16.54
N ASN A 50 -5.57 -12.30 16.04
CA ASN A 50 -5.07 -13.47 16.78
C ASN A 50 -3.55 -13.40 17.00
N TYR A 51 -2.80 -13.06 15.95
CA TYR A 51 -1.35 -12.81 16.02
C TYR A 51 -1.02 -11.80 17.14
N PHE A 52 -1.72 -10.68 17.19
CA PHE A 52 -1.55 -9.69 18.25
C PHE A 52 -1.91 -10.27 19.63
N LYS A 53 -3.08 -10.89 19.78
CA LYS A 53 -3.54 -11.45 21.07
C LYS A 53 -2.60 -12.50 21.65
N VAL A 54 -2.04 -13.35 20.81
CA VAL A 54 -1.14 -14.43 21.24
C VAL A 54 0.22 -13.87 21.65
N ASN A 55 0.80 -12.98 20.84
CA ASN A 55 2.16 -12.51 21.06
C ASN A 55 2.25 -11.36 22.06
N SER A 56 1.24 -10.49 22.17
CA SER A 56 1.22 -9.43 23.18
C SER A 56 1.26 -9.94 24.62
N LYS A 57 0.78 -11.17 24.87
CA LYS A 57 0.86 -11.81 26.19
C LYS A 57 2.28 -12.28 26.57
N LYS A 58 3.17 -12.42 25.58
CA LYS A 58 4.52 -12.96 25.76
C LYS A 58 5.58 -11.87 25.97
N VAL A 59 5.21 -10.60 25.77
CA VAL A 59 6.14 -9.47 25.86
C VAL A 59 5.82 -8.58 27.05
N LYS A 60 6.86 -7.92 27.61
CA LYS A 60 6.68 -6.99 28.72
C LYS A 60 6.03 -5.68 28.26
N GLY A 61 5.18 -5.12 29.11
CA GLY A 61 4.53 -3.84 28.89
C GLY A 61 3.28 -3.93 28.00
N LYS A 62 2.37 -2.95 28.15
CA LYS A 62 1.12 -2.87 27.40
C LYS A 62 1.43 -2.48 25.95
N LYS A 63 1.01 -3.30 25.01
CA LYS A 63 1.07 -2.98 23.57
C LYS A 63 -0.29 -2.54 23.08
N ILE A 64 -0.32 -1.61 22.13
CA ILE A 64 -1.53 -1.14 21.46
C ILE A 64 -1.53 -1.74 20.05
N MET A 65 -2.60 -2.45 19.73
CA MET A 65 -2.74 -3.08 18.41
C MET A 65 -2.75 -2.03 17.31
N LEU A 66 -1.94 -2.26 16.28
CA LEU A 66 -1.98 -1.46 15.04
C LEU A 66 -3.25 -1.77 14.25
N ASP A 67 -3.53 -0.96 13.22
CA ASP A 67 -4.65 -1.24 12.32
C ASP A 67 -4.55 -2.64 11.71
N THR A 68 -5.69 -3.25 11.41
CA THR A 68 -5.77 -4.62 10.91
C THR A 68 -5.75 -4.73 9.39
N SER A 69 -5.50 -3.62 8.68
CA SER A 69 -5.45 -3.61 7.21
C SER A 69 -4.15 -4.21 6.69
N PRO A 70 -4.19 -5.03 5.63
CA PRO A 70 -2.98 -5.52 4.98
C PRO A 70 -2.19 -4.35 4.36
N ARG A 71 -0.89 -4.53 4.22
CA ARG A 71 -0.02 -3.62 3.46
C ARG A 71 0.30 -4.18 2.09
N VAL A 72 0.15 -5.47 1.94
CA VAL A 72 0.42 -6.21 0.71
C VAL A 72 -0.74 -7.14 0.43
N VAL A 73 -1.25 -7.07 -0.78
CA VAL A 73 -2.32 -7.94 -1.30
C VAL A 73 -1.77 -8.67 -2.52
N LEU A 74 -1.74 -9.99 -2.46
CA LEU A 74 -1.34 -10.84 -3.56
C LEU A 74 -2.58 -11.48 -4.17
N VAL A 75 -2.83 -11.22 -5.44
CA VAL A 75 -3.95 -11.82 -6.18
C VAL A 75 -3.38 -12.82 -7.18
N GLN A 76 -3.76 -14.08 -7.02
CA GLN A 76 -3.24 -15.16 -7.87
C GLN A 76 -3.56 -14.88 -9.35
N ASN A 77 -2.53 -15.02 -10.20
CA ASN A 77 -2.56 -14.78 -11.65
C ASN A 77 -2.87 -13.32 -12.07
N VAL A 78 -2.88 -12.38 -11.14
CA VAL A 78 -3.06 -10.95 -11.42
C VAL A 78 -1.81 -10.17 -11.04
N GLY A 79 -1.35 -10.30 -9.79
CA GLY A 79 -0.16 -9.58 -9.33
C GLY A 79 -0.22 -9.16 -7.87
N MET A 80 0.60 -8.17 -7.55
CA MET A 80 0.74 -7.62 -6.22
C MET A 80 0.20 -6.18 -6.18
N PHE A 81 -0.52 -5.89 -5.10
CA PHE A 81 -0.96 -4.55 -4.75
C PHE A 81 -0.39 -4.17 -3.40
N SER A 82 0.20 -2.99 -3.31
CA SER A 82 0.69 -2.43 -2.04
C SER A 82 -0.23 -1.33 -1.53
N VAL A 83 -0.42 -1.30 -0.23
CA VAL A 83 -1.33 -0.37 0.45
C VAL A 83 -0.58 0.37 1.55
N GLY A 84 -0.81 1.66 1.68
CA GLY A 84 -0.21 2.50 2.70
C GLY A 84 -1.16 3.61 3.16
N LYS A 85 -0.78 4.31 4.22
CA LYS A 85 -1.49 5.50 4.70
C LYS A 85 -1.35 6.70 3.74
N ASP A 86 -0.37 6.64 2.85
CA ASP A 86 -0.08 7.58 1.77
C ASP A 86 0.65 6.84 0.64
N LEU A 87 0.78 7.49 -0.52
CA LEU A 87 1.42 6.91 -1.71
C LEU A 87 2.87 6.47 -1.44
N ASN A 88 3.62 7.24 -0.66
CA ASN A 88 5.01 6.89 -0.33
C ASN A 88 5.08 5.62 0.52
N ALA A 89 4.20 5.48 1.51
CA ALA A 89 4.12 4.26 2.31
C ALA A 89 3.70 3.04 1.48
N ALA A 90 2.78 3.21 0.52
CA ALA A 90 2.40 2.15 -0.40
C ALA A 90 3.56 1.75 -1.33
N ARG A 91 4.30 2.71 -1.89
CA ARG A 91 5.50 2.44 -2.72
C ARG A 91 6.56 1.67 -1.93
N ILE A 92 6.89 2.13 -0.72
CA ILE A 92 7.86 1.44 0.15
C ILE A 92 7.42 -0.01 0.40
N ALA A 93 6.14 -0.25 0.69
CA ALA A 93 5.64 -1.60 0.89
C ALA A 93 5.76 -2.46 -0.38
N GLY A 94 5.54 -1.88 -1.55
CA GLY A 94 5.73 -2.54 -2.85
C GLY A 94 7.17 -2.94 -3.09
N ASP A 95 8.10 -1.99 -2.99
CA ASP A 95 9.54 -2.20 -3.23
C ASP A 95 10.13 -3.27 -2.29
N LEU A 96 9.75 -3.21 -1.00
CA LEU A 96 10.16 -4.21 -0.02
C LEU A 96 9.61 -5.60 -0.32
N THR A 97 8.37 -5.68 -0.81
CA THR A 97 7.73 -6.97 -1.15
C THR A 97 8.35 -7.58 -2.41
N GLU A 98 8.65 -6.76 -3.42
CA GLU A 98 9.39 -7.22 -4.61
C GLU A 98 10.78 -7.77 -4.23
N THR A 99 11.51 -7.03 -3.41
CA THR A 99 12.83 -7.45 -2.92
C THR A 99 12.71 -8.76 -2.13
N ASN A 100 11.72 -8.86 -1.24
CA ASN A 100 11.47 -10.07 -0.47
C ASN A 100 11.14 -11.28 -1.37
N ALA A 101 10.34 -11.08 -2.41
CA ALA A 101 10.01 -12.13 -3.37
C ALA A 101 11.26 -12.63 -4.13
N LYS A 102 12.14 -11.72 -4.55
CA LYS A 102 13.42 -12.05 -5.20
C LYS A 102 14.32 -12.87 -4.26
N VAL A 103 14.46 -12.44 -3.00
CA VAL A 103 15.25 -13.17 -2.00
C VAL A 103 14.67 -14.58 -1.76
N ILE A 104 13.36 -14.70 -1.58
CA ILE A 104 12.72 -16.01 -1.40
C ILE A 104 12.96 -16.91 -2.62
N SER A 105 12.75 -16.41 -3.84
CA SER A 105 12.98 -17.18 -5.06
C SER A 105 14.42 -17.67 -5.15
N SER A 106 15.39 -16.80 -4.95
CA SER A 106 16.81 -17.17 -5.05
C SER A 106 17.22 -18.20 -4.00
N VAL A 107 16.70 -18.10 -2.78
CA VAL A 107 16.98 -19.09 -1.74
C VAL A 107 16.33 -20.43 -2.06
N GLU A 108 15.09 -20.44 -2.58
CA GLU A 108 14.35 -21.67 -2.91
C GLU A 108 14.96 -22.43 -4.10
N GLU A 109 15.78 -21.79 -4.94
CA GLU A 109 16.53 -22.46 -6.01
C GLU A 109 17.62 -23.40 -5.48
N THR A 110 18.20 -23.09 -4.32
CA THR A 110 19.36 -23.82 -3.79
C THR A 110 19.08 -24.42 -2.40
N SER A 111 18.05 -23.96 -1.69
CA SER A 111 17.76 -24.35 -0.31
C SER A 111 16.28 -24.10 0.03
N THR A 112 15.92 -24.25 1.28
CA THR A 112 14.57 -23.89 1.79
C THR A 112 14.62 -22.57 2.52
N TYR A 113 13.84 -21.58 2.05
CA TYR A 113 13.73 -20.31 2.73
C TYR A 113 13.06 -20.46 4.10
N LYS A 114 13.75 -20.02 5.13
CA LYS A 114 13.25 -19.95 6.51
C LYS A 114 13.18 -18.50 6.94
N PHE A 115 12.06 -18.11 7.49
CA PHE A 115 11.85 -16.78 8.09
C PHE A 115 11.83 -16.88 9.60
N ILE A 116 11.99 -15.74 10.27
CA ILE A 116 12.03 -15.69 11.73
C ILE A 116 10.66 -16.00 12.33
N PRO A 117 10.61 -16.58 13.56
CA PRO A 117 9.36 -16.89 14.24
C PRO A 117 8.45 -15.67 14.42
N GLU A 118 7.14 -15.89 14.45
CA GLU A 118 6.14 -14.82 14.66
C GLU A 118 6.38 -13.99 15.92
N LYS A 119 6.93 -14.62 16.98
CA LYS A 119 7.27 -13.92 18.23
C LYS A 119 8.33 -12.84 17.98
N ASP A 120 9.39 -13.16 17.26
CA ASP A 120 10.49 -12.23 17.02
C ASP A 120 10.05 -11.14 16.02
N LEU A 121 9.23 -11.48 15.03
CA LEU A 121 8.55 -10.48 14.16
C LEU A 121 7.68 -9.53 15.00
N PHE A 122 6.94 -10.05 15.99
CA PHE A 122 6.11 -9.23 16.86
C PHE A 122 6.94 -8.28 17.72
N ASP A 123 8.07 -8.76 18.25
CA ASP A 123 8.97 -7.92 19.05
C ASP A 123 9.46 -6.72 18.25
N VAL A 124 9.81 -6.89 16.97
CA VAL A 124 10.23 -5.79 16.08
C VAL A 124 9.05 -4.93 15.66
N GLU A 125 7.93 -5.50 15.21
CA GLU A 125 6.75 -4.75 14.78
C GLU A 125 6.21 -3.82 15.87
N TYR A 126 6.27 -4.27 17.15
CA TYR A 126 5.74 -3.52 18.30
C TYR A 126 6.82 -2.88 19.15
N TRP A 127 8.06 -2.80 18.67
CA TRP A 127 9.13 -2.06 19.33
C TRP A 127 8.95 -0.56 19.13
N SER A 128 8.98 0.18 20.23
CA SER A 128 8.70 1.63 20.22
C SER A 128 9.64 2.44 19.33
N LEU A 129 10.91 2.03 19.25
CA LEU A 129 11.90 2.70 18.39
C LEU A 129 11.62 2.41 16.90
N GLU A 130 11.23 1.20 16.54
CA GLU A 130 10.84 0.88 15.17
C GLU A 130 9.55 1.60 14.77
N GLN A 131 8.56 1.65 15.67
CA GLN A 131 7.35 2.42 15.44
C GLN A 131 7.61 3.93 15.31
N ALA A 132 8.63 4.46 15.96
CA ALA A 132 9.03 5.86 15.82
C ALA A 132 9.53 6.20 14.40
N LYS A 133 10.18 5.25 13.70
CA LYS A 133 10.66 5.44 12.31
C LYS A 133 9.54 5.74 11.33
N ILE A 134 8.30 5.28 11.60
CA ILE A 134 7.15 5.51 10.73
C ILE A 134 6.22 6.61 11.23
N LYS A 135 6.44 7.11 12.45
CA LYS A 135 5.70 8.25 13.02
C LYS A 135 6.30 9.54 12.49
N ARG A 136 5.54 10.26 11.70
CA ARG A 136 5.86 11.63 11.29
C ARG A 136 4.66 12.53 11.51
N LYS A 137 4.87 13.84 11.60
CA LYS A 137 3.78 14.80 11.68
C LYS A 137 2.95 14.69 10.39
N LYS A 138 1.68 14.34 10.54
CA LYS A 138 0.75 14.21 9.42
C LYS A 138 0.45 15.60 8.85
N LYS A 139 0.53 15.74 7.52
CA LYS A 139 0.07 16.94 6.84
C LYS A 139 -1.45 16.97 6.78
N LEU A 140 -2.04 18.15 6.61
CA LEU A 140 -3.50 18.37 6.69
C LEU A 140 -4.30 17.47 5.73
N LEU A 141 -3.80 17.27 4.50
CA LEU A 141 -4.46 16.49 3.45
C LEU A 141 -3.72 15.18 3.11
N GLU A 142 -2.82 14.74 3.99
CA GLU A 142 -2.11 13.48 3.80
C GLU A 142 -3.08 12.29 3.71
N GLY A 143 -2.98 11.52 2.62
CA GLY A 143 -3.84 10.39 2.34
C GLY A 143 -5.11 10.74 1.55
N ASN A 144 -5.35 12.02 1.25
CA ASN A 144 -6.43 12.43 0.34
C ASN A 144 -5.96 12.41 -1.09
N VAL A 145 -6.83 11.98 -2.01
CA VAL A 145 -6.66 12.11 -3.45
C VAL A 145 -7.55 13.25 -3.92
N VAL A 146 -6.95 14.22 -4.61
CA VAL A 146 -7.63 15.42 -5.11
C VAL A 146 -7.53 15.44 -6.62
N VAL A 147 -8.64 15.66 -7.30
CA VAL A 147 -8.71 15.83 -8.74
C VAL A 147 -8.93 17.32 -9.04
N VAL A 148 -8.05 17.89 -9.84
CA VAL A 148 -8.12 19.31 -10.25
C VAL A 148 -8.41 19.38 -11.74
N THR A 149 -9.61 19.84 -12.11
CA THR A 149 -10.01 20.10 -13.51
C THR A 149 -9.50 21.47 -13.96
N GLY A 150 -9.19 21.63 -15.23
CA GLY A 150 -8.52 22.83 -15.73
C GLY A 150 -7.13 23.00 -15.12
N GLY A 151 -6.48 21.88 -14.79
CA GLY A 151 -5.24 21.83 -14.01
C GLY A 151 -4.03 22.48 -14.68
N THR A 152 -4.07 22.72 -15.99
CA THR A 152 -2.99 23.41 -16.73
C THR A 152 -3.16 24.92 -16.78
N GLY A 153 -4.33 25.42 -16.38
CA GLY A 153 -4.59 26.86 -16.24
C GLY A 153 -3.88 27.46 -15.03
N THR A 154 -3.77 28.78 -14.99
CA THR A 154 -3.07 29.50 -13.92
C THR A 154 -3.66 29.16 -12.54
N ILE A 155 -4.97 29.25 -12.39
CA ILE A 155 -5.66 28.96 -11.12
C ILE A 155 -5.53 27.47 -10.78
N GLY A 156 -5.81 26.56 -11.74
CA GLY A 156 -5.75 25.12 -11.55
C GLY A 156 -4.36 24.66 -11.10
N PHE A 157 -3.30 25.19 -11.71
CA PHE A 157 -1.93 24.82 -11.37
C PHE A 157 -1.48 25.36 -10.01
N GLU A 158 -1.89 26.56 -9.61
CA GLU A 158 -1.64 27.06 -8.25
C GLU A 158 -2.43 26.27 -7.19
N THR A 159 -3.67 25.89 -7.52
CA THR A 159 -4.49 24.98 -6.69
C THR A 159 -3.80 23.62 -6.49
N TYR A 160 -3.27 23.04 -7.56
CA TYR A 160 -2.44 21.83 -7.49
C TYR A 160 -1.28 21.99 -6.52
N LYS A 161 -0.48 23.05 -6.66
CA LYS A 161 0.67 23.29 -5.77
C LYS A 161 0.24 23.39 -4.30
N MET A 162 -0.86 24.07 -4.04
CA MET A 162 -1.39 24.24 -2.68
C MET A 162 -1.80 22.88 -2.08
N PHE A 163 -2.57 22.07 -2.79
CA PHE A 163 -2.95 20.74 -2.32
C PHE A 163 -1.74 19.83 -2.08
N LYS A 164 -0.74 19.86 -2.97
CA LYS A 164 0.52 19.14 -2.77
C LYS A 164 1.27 19.60 -1.52
N SER A 165 1.30 20.90 -1.25
CA SER A 165 1.97 21.43 -0.05
C SER A 165 1.33 20.92 1.24
N TYR A 166 0.01 20.73 1.23
CA TYR A 166 -0.75 20.14 2.34
C TYR A 166 -0.71 18.59 2.38
N GLY A 167 -0.04 17.97 1.41
CA GLY A 167 0.23 16.53 1.43
C GLY A 167 -0.79 15.66 0.70
N ALA A 168 -1.69 16.25 -0.09
CA ALA A 168 -2.58 15.49 -0.95
C ALA A 168 -1.82 14.84 -2.12
N GLU A 169 -2.33 13.70 -2.58
CA GLU A 169 -2.03 13.19 -3.91
C GLU A 169 -2.96 13.88 -4.90
N VAL A 170 -2.39 14.49 -5.95
CA VAL A 170 -3.19 15.32 -6.86
C VAL A 170 -3.13 14.76 -8.27
N ILE A 171 -4.29 14.64 -8.90
CA ILE A 171 -4.47 14.28 -10.31
C ILE A 171 -4.89 15.55 -11.05
N LEU A 172 -4.18 15.90 -12.11
CA LEU A 172 -4.52 17.02 -12.99
C LEU A 172 -5.34 16.53 -14.17
N LEU A 173 -6.50 17.14 -14.39
CA LEU A 173 -7.30 16.94 -15.58
C LEU A 173 -7.33 18.22 -16.40
N ASP A 174 -7.16 18.10 -17.72
CA ASP A 174 -7.33 19.22 -18.63
C ASP A 174 -7.70 18.72 -20.03
N TYR A 175 -8.42 19.57 -20.81
CA TYR A 175 -8.73 19.29 -22.20
C TYR A 175 -7.60 19.68 -23.15
N ASP A 176 -6.67 20.58 -22.73
CA ASP A 176 -5.53 21.00 -23.53
C ASP A 176 -4.37 20.01 -23.40
N LEU A 177 -4.34 19.04 -24.29
CA LEU A 177 -3.31 17.99 -24.31
C LEU A 177 -1.88 18.55 -24.43
N LYS A 178 -1.67 19.66 -25.16
CA LYS A 178 -0.34 20.27 -25.34
C LYS A 178 0.19 20.83 -24.02
N ARG A 179 -0.65 21.57 -23.30
CA ARG A 179 -0.31 22.11 -21.98
C ARG A 179 -0.13 20.99 -20.97
N LEU A 180 -0.99 19.98 -21.01
CA LEU A 180 -0.91 18.83 -20.12
C LEU A 180 0.44 18.11 -20.25
N ASN A 181 0.87 17.79 -21.48
CA ASN A 181 2.15 17.14 -21.75
C ASN A 181 3.34 18.00 -21.27
N LYS A 182 3.27 19.32 -21.43
CA LYS A 182 4.31 20.26 -20.95
C LYS A 182 4.39 20.26 -19.42
N ILE A 183 3.29 20.11 -18.72
CA ILE A 183 3.27 20.03 -17.25
C ILE A 183 3.71 18.63 -16.79
N GLN A 184 3.20 17.59 -17.43
CA GLN A 184 3.58 16.19 -17.13
C GLN A 184 5.09 15.96 -17.17
N SER A 185 5.82 16.63 -18.09
CA SER A 185 7.28 16.51 -18.15
C SER A 185 8.01 17.15 -16.95
N LYS A 186 7.32 17.97 -16.16
CA LYS A 186 7.89 18.72 -15.03
C LYS A 186 7.49 18.18 -13.65
N ILE A 187 6.43 17.41 -13.60
CA ILE A 187 5.88 16.85 -12.36
C ILE A 187 5.78 15.33 -12.45
N LYS A 188 5.80 14.68 -11.28
CA LYS A 188 5.67 13.20 -11.18
C LYS A 188 4.24 12.74 -10.94
N ASP A 189 3.31 13.67 -10.76
CA ASP A 189 1.92 13.37 -10.48
C ASP A 189 1.16 13.02 -11.77
N LEU A 190 0.07 12.29 -11.64
CA LEU A 190 -0.74 11.83 -12.76
C LEU A 190 -1.44 13.02 -13.42
N CYS A 191 -1.29 13.12 -14.74
CA CYS A 191 -2.02 14.06 -15.58
C CYS A 191 -2.85 13.27 -16.61
N LEU A 192 -4.13 13.57 -16.73
CA LEU A 192 -5.03 12.87 -17.64
C LEU A 192 -5.76 13.88 -18.54
N HIS A 193 -5.83 13.57 -19.82
CA HIS A 193 -6.66 14.33 -20.76
C HIS A 193 -8.13 14.08 -20.46
N CYS A 194 -8.88 15.15 -20.22
CA CYS A 194 -10.31 15.06 -19.92
C CYS A 194 -11.02 16.36 -20.31
N ASP A 195 -12.03 16.24 -21.16
CA ASP A 195 -12.99 17.30 -21.42
C ASP A 195 -14.21 17.11 -20.53
N VAL A 196 -14.33 17.91 -19.49
CA VAL A 196 -15.42 17.82 -18.51
C VAL A 196 -16.79 18.20 -19.08
N THR A 197 -16.85 18.75 -20.30
CA THR A 197 -18.11 19.04 -21.01
C THR A 197 -18.62 17.84 -21.81
N ASN A 198 -17.76 16.83 -21.99
CA ASN A 198 -18.06 15.60 -22.73
C ASN A 198 -18.20 14.40 -21.77
N LYS A 199 -19.44 13.92 -21.62
CA LYS A 199 -19.75 12.79 -20.72
C LYS A 199 -18.93 11.52 -21.01
N ASN A 200 -18.57 11.28 -22.26
CA ASN A 200 -17.77 10.11 -22.63
C ASN A 200 -16.26 10.28 -22.32
N SER A 201 -15.84 11.51 -22.00
CA SER A 201 -14.46 11.81 -21.60
C SER A 201 -14.27 11.70 -20.09
N VAL A 202 -15.34 11.83 -19.32
CA VAL A 202 -15.37 11.71 -17.86
C VAL A 202 -15.63 10.28 -17.44
#